data_5d048a4d623406dcc78c30f80381077f
#
_entry.id   5d048a4d623406dcc78c30f80381077f
#
_cell.length_a   1.000
_cell.length_b   1.000
_cell.length_c   1.000
_cell.angle_alpha   90.00
_cell.angle_beta   90.00
_cell.angle_gamma   90.00
#
_symmetry.space_group_name_H-M   'P 1'
#
loop_
_entity.id
_entity.type
_entity.pdbx_description
1 polymer ?
#
loop_
_entity_poly.entity_id
_entity_poly.type
_entity_poly.pdbx_seq_one_letter_code
_entity_poly.pdbx_strand_id
1 'polypeptide(L)'
;MLKYKTIFDNFDLKKFEDSVFSGKEHGWNAAYECCDRWVNSNKIALNWISSKSEFEKLSYRDLEVKSKQFANMLIQKGIKKGDVVAGLLPRIPELLVIIVGTWRIGAVYQPLFTAFGPKAIETRVSKITGSNAKIILTDSINKSKLDDLPNCPLIIEIDRSKDSEENFNKKLIKQKTDLKTVSLTRADPFTTLFTSGTTGNPKGVVYPNEMLTAIAAYMIFGIGLRKTDSYWCMADPGWAYGLLYAVIGPLLLGATTTMYEGGFTAESTLSVVEKLSINNLAAAPTVYRLLMSADKELKLKLKGKLRVASSAGEPLNPELSRWAEKELETPLCDHYGQSEFGMTLANHHGLIHKQKKGSAGLPMPGMTVDILDKENNPLPTGKPGNLAINISESPLFMFKSYGYGATSPIQNNWYLSGDTMIKDKEGYYFFVGRSDDIITSSGYRIGPFDVESALIEHKAVTEAAVIGKPDPERTEIVKAFVVLQKGYSASDSLIVELQNYVRKRLSAHAFPREVSFIDELPKTPSGKVQRFLLREK
;
A
#
# COMPACT_ATOMS: atom_id res chain seq x y z
N MET A 1 -20.94 8.45 13.77
CA MET A 1 -20.11 7.23 13.51
C MET A 1 -20.64 6.09 14.36
N LEU A 2 -20.56 4.85 13.84
CA LEU A 2 -21.00 3.63 14.53
C LEU A 2 -19.92 3.12 15.47
N LYS A 3 -20.30 2.44 16.57
CA LYS A 3 -19.32 1.83 17.50
C LYS A 3 -18.65 0.61 16.85
N TYR A 4 -17.33 0.51 16.96
CA TYR A 4 -16.54 -0.60 16.41
C TYR A 4 -17.12 -1.97 16.81
N LYS A 5 -17.28 -2.21 18.12
CA LYS A 5 -17.77 -3.51 18.62
C LYS A 5 -19.11 -3.91 18.01
N THR A 6 -20.04 -2.95 17.87
CA THR A 6 -21.36 -3.24 17.28
C THR A 6 -21.26 -3.67 15.82
N ILE A 7 -20.39 -3.02 15.04
CA ILE A 7 -20.20 -3.38 13.62
C ILE A 7 -19.42 -4.68 13.48
N PHE A 8 -18.38 -4.86 14.28
CA PHE A 8 -17.54 -6.06 14.25
C PHE A 8 -18.34 -7.33 14.60
N ASP A 9 -19.07 -7.31 15.72
CA ASP A 9 -19.82 -8.47 16.22
C ASP A 9 -21.03 -8.84 15.32
N ASN A 10 -21.54 -7.90 14.53
CA ASN A 10 -22.73 -8.07 13.68
C ASN A 10 -22.41 -7.91 12.18
N PHE A 11 -21.17 -8.08 11.77
CA PHE A 11 -20.81 -7.93 10.38
C PHE A 11 -21.47 -9.01 9.52
N ASP A 12 -22.26 -8.57 8.55
CA ASP A 12 -22.94 -9.41 7.58
C ASP A 12 -22.45 -9.02 6.17
N LEU A 13 -21.74 -9.94 5.52
CA LEU A 13 -21.15 -9.71 4.20
C LEU A 13 -22.20 -9.29 3.17
N LYS A 14 -23.34 -10.01 3.14
CA LYS A 14 -24.40 -9.75 2.15
C LYS A 14 -25.02 -8.37 2.34
N LYS A 15 -25.37 -8.02 3.58
CA LYS A 15 -25.93 -6.67 3.89
C LYS A 15 -24.90 -5.58 3.57
N PHE A 16 -23.62 -5.82 3.85
CA PHE A 16 -22.58 -4.87 3.51
C PHE A 16 -22.48 -4.69 2.00
N GLU A 17 -22.41 -5.77 1.23
CA GLU A 17 -22.38 -5.73 -0.23
C GLU A 17 -23.63 -5.03 -0.82
N ASP A 18 -24.80 -5.36 -0.33
CA ASP A 18 -26.06 -4.73 -0.77
C ASP A 18 -26.08 -3.22 -0.47
N SER A 19 -25.32 -2.74 0.52
CA SER A 19 -25.19 -1.31 0.84
C SER A 19 -24.17 -0.57 -0.01
N VAL A 20 -23.18 -1.29 -0.58
CA VAL A 20 -22.06 -0.70 -1.31
C VAL A 20 -22.22 -0.84 -2.81
N PHE A 21 -22.64 -1.99 -3.31
CA PHE A 21 -22.71 -2.30 -4.75
C PHE A 21 -24.11 -2.06 -5.32
N SER A 22 -24.16 -1.57 -6.55
CA SER A 22 -25.45 -1.13 -7.14
C SER A 22 -26.11 -2.18 -8.00
N GLY A 23 -25.46 -3.33 -8.28
CA GLY A 23 -26.13 -4.10 -9.26
C GLY A 23 -25.70 -5.51 -9.57
N LYS A 24 -26.47 -6.45 -9.07
CA LYS A 24 -26.52 -7.82 -9.56
C LYS A 24 -26.88 -7.91 -11.06
N GLU A 25 -27.54 -6.89 -11.61
CA GLU A 25 -27.98 -6.81 -13.03
C GLU A 25 -26.81 -6.69 -14.02
N HIS A 26 -25.67 -6.12 -13.59
CA HIS A 26 -24.49 -5.91 -14.45
C HIS A 26 -23.35 -6.90 -14.18
N GLY A 27 -23.51 -7.82 -13.22
CA GLY A 27 -22.45 -8.72 -12.74
C GLY A 27 -21.39 -7.96 -11.92
N TRP A 28 -20.31 -8.67 -11.63
CA TRP A 28 -19.19 -8.17 -10.80
C TRP A 28 -18.08 -7.58 -11.69
N ASN A 29 -18.32 -6.47 -12.38
CA ASN A 29 -17.27 -5.82 -13.18
C ASN A 29 -16.75 -4.57 -12.48
N ALA A 30 -15.45 -4.53 -12.17
CA ALA A 30 -14.80 -3.39 -11.52
C ALA A 30 -15.00 -2.07 -12.29
N ALA A 31 -15.06 -2.08 -13.63
CA ALA A 31 -15.30 -0.86 -14.41
C ALA A 31 -16.70 -0.31 -14.17
N TYR A 32 -17.72 -1.17 -14.06
CA TYR A 32 -19.07 -0.73 -13.71
C TYR A 32 -19.11 -0.11 -12.32
N GLU A 33 -18.59 -0.82 -11.33
CA GLU A 33 -18.63 -0.40 -9.92
C GLU A 33 -17.77 0.85 -9.63
N CYS A 34 -16.62 0.98 -10.30
CA CYS A 34 -15.72 2.13 -10.11
C CYS A 34 -15.99 3.31 -11.04
N CYS A 35 -16.82 3.16 -12.08
CA CYS A 35 -17.03 4.22 -13.06
C CYS A 35 -18.51 4.37 -13.47
N ASP A 36 -19.10 3.37 -14.13
CA ASP A 36 -20.34 3.56 -14.88
C ASP A 36 -21.52 3.99 -14.01
N ARG A 37 -21.66 3.43 -12.82
CA ARG A 37 -22.74 3.79 -11.87
C ARG A 37 -22.68 5.24 -11.37
N TRP A 38 -21.55 5.92 -11.55
CA TRP A 38 -21.34 7.29 -11.10
C TRP A 38 -21.47 8.35 -12.21
N VAL A 39 -21.64 7.95 -13.45
CA VAL A 39 -21.62 8.83 -14.63
C VAL A 39 -22.68 9.95 -14.56
N ASN A 40 -23.85 9.66 -14.01
CA ASN A 40 -24.94 10.65 -13.90
C ASN A 40 -24.85 11.53 -12.64
N SER A 41 -23.78 11.38 -11.85
CA SER A 41 -23.62 12.13 -10.60
C SER A 41 -22.95 13.50 -10.74
N ASN A 42 -22.50 13.86 -11.94
CA ASN A 42 -21.69 15.06 -12.23
C ASN A 42 -20.42 15.20 -11.37
N LYS A 43 -19.92 14.08 -10.83
CA LYS A 43 -18.76 14.06 -9.94
C LYS A 43 -17.45 14.00 -10.73
N ILE A 44 -16.40 14.51 -10.10
CA ILE A 44 -15.02 14.37 -10.53
C ILE A 44 -14.47 13.03 -10.03
N ALA A 45 -13.90 12.24 -10.94
CA ALA A 45 -13.22 10.99 -10.61
C ALA A 45 -11.77 11.24 -10.17
N LEU A 46 -11.10 12.19 -10.84
CA LEU A 46 -9.68 12.50 -10.59
C LEU A 46 -9.45 14.01 -10.54
N ASN A 47 -8.71 14.45 -9.52
CA ASN A 47 -7.93 15.68 -9.54
C ASN A 47 -6.46 15.32 -9.78
N TRP A 48 -5.86 15.83 -10.85
CA TRP A 48 -4.46 15.58 -11.18
C TRP A 48 -3.66 16.88 -11.18
N ILE A 49 -2.44 16.80 -10.63
CA ILE A 49 -1.47 17.90 -10.64
C ILE A 49 -0.15 17.36 -11.19
N SER A 50 0.39 18.02 -12.22
CA SER A 50 1.71 17.70 -12.78
C SER A 50 2.83 18.21 -11.86
N SER A 51 4.06 17.72 -12.10
CA SER A 51 5.28 18.27 -11.46
C SER A 51 5.52 19.75 -11.77
N LYS A 52 4.92 20.26 -12.85
CA LYS A 52 4.94 21.68 -13.28
C LYS A 52 3.74 22.48 -12.76
N SER A 53 2.96 21.94 -11.82
CA SER A 53 1.76 22.57 -11.25
C SER A 53 0.58 22.75 -12.22
N GLU A 54 0.59 22.10 -13.38
CA GLU A 54 -0.59 21.99 -14.24
C GLU A 54 -1.69 21.23 -13.50
N PHE A 55 -2.94 21.60 -13.73
CA PHE A 55 -4.08 21.01 -13.04
C PHE A 55 -5.11 20.52 -14.05
N GLU A 56 -5.51 19.26 -13.92
CA GLU A 56 -6.54 18.63 -14.75
C GLU A 56 -7.57 17.93 -13.87
N LYS A 57 -8.82 18.01 -14.28
CA LYS A 57 -9.93 17.24 -13.71
C LYS A 57 -10.46 16.25 -14.72
N LEU A 58 -10.71 15.02 -14.28
CA LEU A 58 -11.38 14.00 -15.07
C LEU A 58 -12.71 13.68 -14.39
N SER A 59 -13.84 13.95 -15.05
CA SER A 59 -15.15 13.54 -14.54
C SER A 59 -15.38 12.04 -14.71
N TYR A 60 -16.35 11.46 -13.97
CA TYR A 60 -16.73 10.06 -14.18
C TYR A 60 -17.27 9.83 -15.62
N ARG A 61 -17.92 10.83 -16.21
CA ARG A 61 -18.39 10.77 -17.62
C ARG A 61 -17.21 10.76 -18.60
N ASP A 62 -16.20 11.60 -18.37
CA ASP A 62 -15.01 11.59 -19.22
C ASP A 62 -14.25 10.27 -19.09
N LEU A 63 -14.15 9.74 -17.86
CA LEU A 63 -13.53 8.44 -17.60
C LEU A 63 -14.30 7.30 -18.30
N GLU A 64 -15.64 7.32 -18.29
CA GLU A 64 -16.46 6.36 -19.00
C GLU A 64 -16.17 6.41 -20.51
N VAL A 65 -16.27 7.59 -21.12
CA VAL A 65 -16.07 7.78 -22.56
C VAL A 65 -14.68 7.32 -22.97
N LYS A 66 -13.63 7.86 -22.33
CA LYS A 66 -12.24 7.54 -22.66
C LYS A 66 -11.90 6.06 -22.42
N SER A 67 -12.42 5.47 -21.34
CA SER A 67 -12.15 4.05 -21.04
C SER A 67 -12.91 3.09 -21.98
N LYS A 68 -14.08 3.46 -22.52
CA LYS A 68 -14.74 2.72 -23.60
C LYS A 68 -13.95 2.79 -24.90
N GLN A 69 -13.42 3.96 -25.24
CA GLN A 69 -12.54 4.15 -26.39
C GLN A 69 -11.27 3.30 -26.27
N PHE A 70 -10.64 3.30 -25.08
CA PHE A 70 -9.47 2.46 -24.83
C PHE A 70 -9.80 0.97 -24.89
N ALA A 71 -10.91 0.54 -24.32
CA ALA A 71 -11.39 -0.84 -24.42
C ALA A 71 -11.59 -1.30 -25.87
N ASN A 72 -12.17 -0.46 -26.74
CA ASN A 72 -12.29 -0.74 -28.16
C ASN A 72 -10.91 -0.83 -28.85
N MET A 73 -9.94 0.00 -28.47
CA MET A 73 -8.56 -0.13 -28.95
C MET A 73 -7.95 -1.48 -28.55
N LEU A 74 -8.16 -1.95 -27.31
CA LEU A 74 -7.68 -3.25 -26.86
C LEU A 74 -8.32 -4.41 -27.65
N ILE A 75 -9.64 -4.36 -27.90
CA ILE A 75 -10.34 -5.36 -28.71
C ILE A 75 -9.76 -5.42 -30.14
N GLN A 76 -9.51 -4.28 -30.78
CA GLN A 76 -8.88 -4.22 -32.09
C GLN A 76 -7.48 -4.83 -32.12
N LYS A 77 -6.77 -4.80 -30.99
CA LYS A 77 -5.46 -5.45 -30.80
C LYS A 77 -5.57 -6.93 -30.39
N GLY A 78 -6.77 -7.49 -30.36
CA GLY A 78 -7.02 -8.90 -30.08
C GLY A 78 -7.03 -9.28 -28.60
N ILE A 79 -7.07 -8.31 -27.67
CA ILE A 79 -7.15 -8.57 -26.22
C ILE A 79 -8.55 -9.10 -25.88
N LYS A 80 -8.58 -10.13 -25.05
CA LYS A 80 -9.78 -10.86 -24.62
C LYS A 80 -9.91 -10.90 -23.11
N LYS A 81 -11.07 -11.34 -22.62
CA LYS A 81 -11.29 -11.65 -21.21
C LYS A 81 -10.18 -12.55 -20.67
N GLY A 82 -9.60 -12.18 -19.53
CA GLY A 82 -8.52 -12.91 -18.85
C GLY A 82 -7.10 -12.58 -19.35
N ASP A 83 -6.95 -11.90 -20.48
CA ASP A 83 -5.63 -11.44 -20.93
C ASP A 83 -5.10 -10.34 -20.00
N VAL A 84 -3.77 -10.32 -19.80
CA VAL A 84 -3.13 -9.34 -18.92
C VAL A 84 -2.64 -8.14 -19.72
N VAL A 85 -3.02 -6.95 -19.27
CA VAL A 85 -2.61 -5.64 -19.76
C VAL A 85 -1.79 -4.96 -18.67
N ALA A 86 -0.48 -4.75 -18.92
CA ALA A 86 0.42 -4.16 -17.94
C ALA A 86 0.60 -2.65 -18.18
N GLY A 87 0.70 -1.88 -17.09
CA GLY A 87 0.97 -0.44 -17.12
C GLY A 87 2.26 -0.10 -16.40
N LEU A 88 3.30 0.34 -17.15
CA LEU A 88 4.54 0.92 -16.65
C LEU A 88 4.45 2.45 -16.82
N LEU A 89 3.63 3.08 -16.00
CA LEU A 89 3.21 4.47 -16.18
C LEU A 89 3.38 5.28 -14.89
N PRO A 90 3.76 6.56 -14.99
CA PRO A 90 3.69 7.49 -13.88
C PRO A 90 2.23 7.79 -13.49
N ARG A 91 2.05 8.61 -12.47
CA ARG A 91 0.74 9.04 -11.98
C ARG A 91 0.13 10.11 -12.89
N ILE A 92 -0.37 9.69 -14.05
CA ILE A 92 -1.00 10.51 -15.10
C ILE A 92 -2.49 10.17 -15.25
N PRO A 93 -3.34 11.07 -15.78
CA PRO A 93 -4.78 10.81 -15.94
C PRO A 93 -5.09 9.59 -16.80
N GLU A 94 -4.29 9.34 -17.83
CA GLU A 94 -4.41 8.19 -18.72
C GLU A 94 -4.32 6.85 -17.99
N LEU A 95 -3.65 6.79 -16.85
CA LEU A 95 -3.56 5.59 -16.02
C LEU A 95 -4.95 5.09 -15.60
N LEU A 96 -5.86 6.00 -15.17
CA LEU A 96 -7.23 5.63 -14.80
C LEU A 96 -8.01 5.12 -16.00
N VAL A 97 -7.85 5.77 -17.16
CA VAL A 97 -8.50 5.38 -18.42
C VAL A 97 -8.09 3.96 -18.82
N ILE A 98 -6.80 3.66 -18.70
CA ILE A 98 -6.22 2.35 -19.02
C ILE A 98 -6.72 1.28 -18.05
N ILE A 99 -6.71 1.54 -16.77
CA ILE A 99 -7.18 0.61 -15.72
C ILE A 99 -8.65 0.26 -15.97
N VAL A 100 -9.52 1.26 -16.03
CA VAL A 100 -10.97 1.06 -16.19
C VAL A 100 -11.30 0.44 -17.54
N GLY A 101 -10.64 0.88 -18.62
CA GLY A 101 -10.87 0.31 -19.96
C GLY A 101 -10.43 -1.16 -20.07
N THR A 102 -9.37 -1.55 -19.38
CA THR A 102 -8.95 -2.96 -19.28
C THR A 102 -10.03 -3.82 -18.63
N TRP A 103 -10.60 -3.36 -17.51
CA TRP A 103 -11.66 -4.08 -16.81
C TRP A 103 -12.96 -4.21 -17.60
N ARG A 104 -13.29 -3.22 -18.48
CA ARG A 104 -14.52 -3.24 -19.28
C ARG A 104 -14.67 -4.49 -20.15
N ILE A 105 -13.57 -4.99 -20.67
CA ILE A 105 -13.54 -6.19 -21.51
C ILE A 105 -13.22 -7.47 -20.74
N GLY A 106 -13.16 -7.39 -19.41
CA GLY A 106 -12.81 -8.53 -18.54
C GLY A 106 -11.34 -8.93 -18.62
N ALA A 107 -10.47 -8.07 -19.15
CA ALA A 107 -9.04 -8.23 -19.09
C ALA A 107 -8.50 -7.87 -17.70
N VAL A 108 -7.31 -8.37 -17.36
CA VAL A 108 -6.69 -8.24 -16.04
C VAL A 108 -5.65 -7.13 -16.09
N TYR A 109 -5.80 -6.10 -15.26
CA TYR A 109 -4.80 -5.04 -15.18
C TYR A 109 -3.62 -5.47 -14.29
N GLN A 110 -2.39 -5.19 -14.76
CA GLN A 110 -1.16 -5.39 -13.99
C GLN A 110 -0.39 -4.08 -13.85
N PRO A 111 -0.28 -3.49 -12.66
CA PRO A 111 0.60 -2.35 -12.45
C PRO A 111 2.06 -2.78 -12.46
N LEU A 112 2.92 -1.94 -13.04
CA LEU A 112 4.36 -2.01 -12.95
C LEU A 112 4.88 -0.69 -12.39
N PHE A 113 5.66 -0.77 -11.33
CA PHE A 113 6.23 0.42 -10.72
C PHE A 113 7.32 1.03 -11.60
N THR A 114 7.25 2.33 -11.85
CA THR A 114 8.17 3.02 -12.75
C THR A 114 9.64 2.97 -12.31
N ALA A 115 9.93 2.74 -11.04
CA ALA A 115 11.29 2.55 -10.56
C ALA A 115 11.85 1.13 -10.77
N PHE A 116 11.05 0.18 -11.33
CA PHE A 116 11.61 -1.13 -11.68
C PHE A 116 12.62 -1.00 -12.83
N GLY A 117 13.73 -1.75 -12.70
CA GLY A 117 14.66 -1.97 -13.80
C GLY A 117 14.18 -3.09 -14.74
N PRO A 118 14.84 -3.26 -15.92
CA PRO A 118 14.45 -4.24 -16.95
C PRO A 118 14.24 -5.66 -16.42
N LYS A 119 15.15 -6.18 -15.60
CA LYS A 119 15.04 -7.54 -15.04
C LYS A 119 13.84 -7.74 -14.13
N ALA A 120 13.52 -6.73 -13.33
CA ALA A 120 12.35 -6.77 -12.46
C ALA A 120 11.04 -6.72 -13.25
N ILE A 121 11.02 -6.00 -14.37
CA ILE A 121 9.88 -5.96 -15.30
C ILE A 121 9.74 -7.32 -15.99
N GLU A 122 10.82 -7.83 -16.59
CA GLU A 122 10.86 -9.14 -17.26
C GLU A 122 10.26 -10.24 -16.39
N THR A 123 10.71 -10.37 -15.16
CA THR A 123 10.24 -11.40 -14.21
C THR A 123 8.72 -11.36 -14.02
N ARG A 124 8.11 -10.16 -14.08
CA ARG A 124 6.68 -9.94 -13.80
C ARG A 124 5.78 -10.09 -15.02
N VAL A 125 6.29 -9.84 -16.22
CA VAL A 125 5.48 -9.86 -17.44
C VAL A 125 5.71 -11.10 -18.30
N SER A 126 6.77 -11.85 -18.05
CA SER A 126 7.14 -13.01 -18.86
C SER A 126 6.10 -14.13 -18.79
N LYS A 127 6.12 -14.99 -19.80
CA LYS A 127 5.28 -16.19 -19.84
C LYS A 127 5.71 -17.26 -18.83
N ILE A 128 6.97 -17.27 -18.45
CA ILE A 128 7.58 -18.35 -17.62
C ILE A 128 7.44 -18.04 -16.13
N THR A 129 7.81 -16.83 -15.72
CA THR A 129 7.91 -16.45 -14.30
C THR A 129 6.84 -15.43 -13.90
N GLY A 130 6.15 -14.83 -14.85
CA GLY A 130 5.24 -13.72 -14.65
C GLY A 130 3.83 -13.99 -15.19
N SER A 131 3.13 -12.91 -15.48
CA SER A 131 1.71 -12.90 -15.85
C SER A 131 1.41 -13.26 -17.31
N ASN A 132 2.41 -13.40 -18.17
CA ASN A 132 2.24 -13.53 -19.62
C ASN A 132 1.46 -12.33 -20.20
N ALA A 133 1.84 -11.11 -19.79
CA ALA A 133 1.21 -9.89 -20.27
C ALA A 133 1.19 -9.85 -21.81
N LYS A 134 0.07 -9.41 -22.39
CA LYS A 134 -0.09 -9.30 -23.84
C LYS A 134 0.30 -7.93 -24.36
N ILE A 135 0.08 -6.91 -23.53
CA ILE A 135 0.39 -5.52 -23.85
C ILE A 135 1.07 -4.88 -22.63
N ILE A 136 2.07 -4.02 -22.88
CA ILE A 136 2.62 -3.08 -21.92
C ILE A 136 2.34 -1.66 -22.41
N LEU A 137 1.67 -0.85 -21.57
CA LEU A 137 1.54 0.58 -21.79
C LEU A 137 2.64 1.29 -20.99
N THR A 138 3.33 2.23 -21.64
CA THR A 138 4.46 2.96 -21.04
C THR A 138 4.53 4.37 -21.58
N ASP A 139 5.25 5.27 -20.91
CA ASP A 139 5.62 6.58 -21.43
C ASP A 139 6.99 6.56 -22.12
N SER A 140 7.38 7.68 -22.75
CA SER A 140 8.67 7.82 -23.43
C SER A 140 9.87 7.66 -22.49
N ILE A 141 9.73 8.04 -21.21
CA ILE A 141 10.80 7.98 -20.22
C ILE A 141 11.10 6.52 -19.82
N ASN A 142 10.06 5.72 -19.63
CA ASN A 142 10.18 4.34 -19.18
C ASN A 142 10.33 3.33 -20.31
N LYS A 143 10.11 3.73 -21.57
CA LYS A 143 10.16 2.85 -22.74
C LYS A 143 11.49 2.13 -22.90
N SER A 144 12.61 2.82 -22.67
CA SER A 144 13.97 2.23 -22.80
C SER A 144 14.22 1.05 -21.87
N LYS A 145 13.46 0.91 -20.79
CA LYS A 145 13.52 -0.25 -19.89
C LYS A 145 12.95 -1.54 -20.51
N LEU A 146 12.27 -1.41 -21.64
CA LEU A 146 11.60 -2.50 -22.34
C LEU A 146 12.37 -2.97 -23.60
N ASP A 147 13.44 -2.27 -24.01
CA ASP A 147 14.13 -2.50 -25.29
C ASP A 147 14.75 -3.91 -25.37
N ASP A 148 15.28 -4.43 -24.27
CA ASP A 148 15.94 -5.74 -24.21
C ASP A 148 15.06 -6.85 -23.60
N LEU A 149 13.75 -6.67 -23.52
CA LEU A 149 12.85 -7.68 -22.94
C LEU A 149 12.72 -8.89 -23.87
N PRO A 150 13.12 -10.11 -23.44
CA PRO A 150 12.91 -11.32 -24.23
C PRO A 150 11.41 -11.57 -24.43
N ASN A 151 11.00 -11.88 -25.66
CA ASN A 151 9.58 -12.09 -26.01
C ASN A 151 8.67 -10.94 -25.52
N CYS A 152 9.12 -9.71 -25.76
CA CYS A 152 8.44 -8.51 -25.30
C CYS A 152 6.98 -8.49 -25.75
N PRO A 153 6.02 -8.21 -24.84
CA PRO A 153 4.64 -7.95 -25.22
C PRO A 153 4.52 -6.75 -26.18
N LEU A 154 3.35 -6.60 -26.82
CA LEU A 154 3.09 -5.41 -27.61
C LEU A 154 3.23 -4.15 -26.74
N ILE A 155 4.09 -3.22 -27.13
CA ILE A 155 4.27 -1.95 -26.45
C ILE A 155 3.34 -0.89 -27.04
N ILE A 156 2.62 -0.18 -26.18
CA ILE A 156 1.86 1.03 -26.53
C ILE A 156 2.43 2.20 -25.75
N GLU A 157 3.00 3.17 -26.46
CA GLU A 157 3.50 4.40 -25.86
C GLU A 157 2.36 5.40 -25.63
N ILE A 158 2.33 5.98 -24.43
CA ILE A 158 1.41 7.04 -24.03
C ILE A 158 2.10 8.39 -24.28
N ASP A 159 1.96 8.89 -25.51
CA ASP A 159 2.41 10.22 -25.86
C ASP A 159 1.35 11.26 -25.47
N ARG A 160 1.74 12.24 -24.65
CA ARG A 160 0.90 13.36 -24.19
C ARG A 160 1.19 14.66 -24.94
N SER A 161 2.11 14.67 -25.91
CA SER A 161 2.49 15.85 -26.68
C SER A 161 1.30 16.36 -27.48
N LYS A 162 0.90 17.63 -27.27
CA LYS A 162 -0.31 18.19 -27.88
C LYS A 162 -0.26 18.24 -29.41
N ASP A 163 0.93 18.46 -29.98
CA ASP A 163 1.14 18.63 -31.41
C ASP A 163 1.43 17.31 -32.15
N SER A 164 1.67 16.22 -31.41
CA SER A 164 1.94 14.91 -32.01
C SER A 164 0.69 14.23 -32.53
N GLU A 165 0.75 13.68 -33.75
CA GLU A 165 -0.28 12.77 -34.28
C GLU A 165 -0.34 11.44 -33.51
N GLU A 166 0.75 11.07 -32.84
CA GLU A 166 0.87 9.90 -31.97
C GLU A 166 0.27 10.12 -30.57
N ASN A 167 -0.21 11.35 -30.28
CA ASN A 167 -0.83 11.68 -29.02
C ASN A 167 -1.92 10.67 -28.64
N PHE A 168 -1.83 10.12 -27.44
CA PHE A 168 -2.71 9.05 -26.99
C PHE A 168 -4.20 9.47 -26.99
N ASN A 169 -4.50 10.68 -26.52
CA ASN A 169 -5.88 11.16 -26.49
C ASN A 169 -6.43 11.37 -27.92
N LYS A 170 -5.60 11.84 -28.89
CA LYS A 170 -6.00 11.92 -30.30
C LYS A 170 -6.31 10.54 -30.90
N LYS A 171 -5.55 9.50 -30.50
CA LYS A 171 -5.82 8.12 -30.92
C LYS A 171 -7.10 7.58 -30.27
N LEU A 172 -7.36 7.90 -29.00
CA LEU A 172 -8.59 7.49 -28.31
C LEU A 172 -9.84 8.06 -28.97
N ILE A 173 -9.87 9.35 -29.31
CA ILE A 173 -11.02 10.03 -29.90
C ILE A 173 -11.44 9.38 -31.23
N LYS A 174 -10.52 8.76 -31.97
CA LYS A 174 -10.82 8.01 -33.21
C LYS A 174 -11.55 6.68 -32.95
N GLN A 175 -11.60 6.22 -31.68
CA GLN A 175 -12.26 4.97 -31.29
C GLN A 175 -13.74 5.18 -30.96
N LYS A 176 -14.54 4.13 -31.23
CA LYS A 176 -15.96 4.14 -30.88
C LYS A 176 -16.15 4.16 -29.36
N THR A 177 -17.27 4.75 -28.93
CA THR A 177 -17.71 4.74 -27.51
C THR A 177 -18.82 3.72 -27.27
N ASP A 178 -19.35 3.11 -28.33
CA ASP A 178 -20.34 2.05 -28.21
C ASP A 178 -19.66 0.75 -27.78
N LEU A 179 -19.73 0.49 -26.48
CA LEU A 179 -19.18 -0.70 -25.84
C LEU A 179 -20.03 -1.07 -24.62
N LYS A 180 -20.57 -2.28 -24.62
CA LYS A 180 -21.19 -2.86 -23.42
C LYS A 180 -20.12 -3.47 -22.55
N THR A 181 -20.03 -3.03 -21.29
CA THR A 181 -19.14 -3.62 -20.28
C THR A 181 -19.49 -5.09 -20.07
N VAL A 182 -18.48 -5.97 -20.09
CA VAL A 182 -18.66 -7.42 -19.97
C VAL A 182 -19.14 -7.79 -18.57
N SER A 183 -20.15 -8.63 -18.46
CA SER A 183 -20.57 -9.20 -17.20
C SER A 183 -19.56 -10.23 -16.70
N LEU A 184 -19.14 -10.11 -15.44
CA LEU A 184 -18.17 -10.97 -14.78
C LEU A 184 -18.76 -11.59 -13.51
N THR A 185 -18.15 -12.67 -13.04
CA THR A 185 -18.46 -13.29 -11.75
C THR A 185 -17.61 -12.69 -10.63
N ARG A 186 -17.95 -13.01 -9.39
CA ARG A 186 -17.13 -12.67 -8.21
C ARG A 186 -15.69 -13.20 -8.32
N ALA A 187 -15.55 -14.42 -8.84
CA ALA A 187 -14.27 -15.12 -8.93
C ALA A 187 -13.41 -14.72 -10.14
N ASP A 188 -13.99 -14.04 -11.13
CA ASP A 188 -13.20 -13.56 -12.29
C ASP A 188 -12.13 -12.57 -11.83
N PRO A 189 -10.88 -12.72 -12.28
CA PRO A 189 -9.81 -11.80 -11.92
C PRO A 189 -9.98 -10.45 -12.61
N PHE A 190 -9.62 -9.36 -11.94
CA PHE A 190 -9.59 -8.02 -12.53
C PHE A 190 -8.20 -7.36 -12.44
N THR A 191 -7.38 -7.81 -11.51
CA THR A 191 -6.03 -7.26 -11.29
C THR A 191 -5.07 -8.35 -10.85
N THR A 192 -3.79 -8.24 -11.24
CA THR A 192 -2.70 -9.06 -10.72
C THR A 192 -1.55 -8.18 -10.29
N LEU A 193 -0.95 -8.51 -9.15
CA LEU A 193 0.18 -7.79 -8.56
C LEU A 193 1.30 -8.77 -8.24
N PHE A 194 2.55 -8.30 -8.25
CA PHE A 194 3.69 -9.10 -7.81
C PHE A 194 4.27 -8.52 -6.53
N THR A 195 4.29 -9.33 -5.47
CA THR A 195 4.90 -8.93 -4.20
C THR A 195 6.43 -8.95 -4.33
N SER A 196 7.09 -8.06 -3.60
CA SER A 196 8.54 -8.15 -3.40
C SER A 196 8.82 -9.22 -2.36
N GLY A 197 8.89 -10.49 -2.75
CA GLY A 197 9.24 -11.56 -1.82
C GLY A 197 10.53 -11.24 -1.07
N THR A 198 10.54 -11.38 0.26
CA THR A 198 11.72 -11.17 1.12
C THR A 198 12.79 -12.25 0.92
N THR A 199 12.44 -13.37 0.28
CA THR A 199 13.25 -14.58 0.19
C THR A 199 13.49 -15.09 -1.24
N GLY A 200 13.16 -14.33 -2.29
CA GLY A 200 13.36 -14.83 -3.66
C GLY A 200 12.55 -14.10 -4.73
N ASN A 201 12.13 -14.85 -5.74
CA ASN A 201 11.37 -14.31 -6.87
C ASN A 201 10.03 -13.70 -6.45
N PRO A 202 9.60 -12.61 -7.09
CA PRO A 202 8.29 -12.01 -6.83
C PRO A 202 7.16 -13.01 -7.01
N LYS A 203 6.20 -13.01 -6.08
CA LYS A 203 5.03 -13.90 -6.12
C LYS A 203 3.83 -13.13 -6.68
N GLY A 204 3.16 -13.69 -7.68
CA GLY A 204 1.97 -13.08 -8.26
C GLY A 204 0.73 -13.29 -7.39
N VAL A 205 0.07 -12.21 -7.01
CA VAL A 205 -1.23 -12.22 -6.34
C VAL A 205 -2.30 -11.81 -7.34
N VAL A 206 -3.28 -12.69 -7.54
CA VAL A 206 -4.39 -12.45 -8.45
C VAL A 206 -5.60 -12.03 -7.64
N TYR A 207 -6.15 -10.85 -7.93
CA TYR A 207 -7.33 -10.33 -7.24
C TYR A 207 -8.60 -10.62 -8.04
N PRO A 208 -9.52 -11.42 -7.46
CA PRO A 208 -10.87 -11.60 -8.00
C PRO A 208 -11.73 -10.35 -7.74
N ASN A 209 -12.82 -10.19 -8.50
CA ASN A 209 -13.75 -9.05 -8.31
C ASN A 209 -14.34 -8.98 -6.88
N GLU A 210 -14.48 -10.09 -6.18
CA GLU A 210 -14.93 -10.07 -4.78
C GLU A 210 -14.00 -9.29 -3.84
N MET A 211 -12.72 -9.04 -4.22
CA MET A 211 -11.80 -8.19 -3.47
C MET A 211 -12.30 -6.74 -3.35
N LEU A 212 -13.16 -6.30 -4.26
CA LEU A 212 -13.80 -4.97 -4.18
C LEU A 212 -14.55 -4.78 -2.86
N THR A 213 -15.11 -5.84 -2.29
CA THR A 213 -15.79 -5.79 -1.00
C THR A 213 -14.84 -5.46 0.16
N ALA A 214 -13.68 -6.11 0.20
CA ALA A 214 -12.65 -5.82 1.21
C ALA A 214 -12.07 -4.42 1.04
N ILE A 215 -11.88 -3.96 -0.21
CA ILE A 215 -11.44 -2.59 -0.49
C ILE A 215 -12.47 -1.58 0.03
N ALA A 216 -13.75 -1.77 -0.26
CA ALA A 216 -14.81 -0.89 0.22
C ALA A 216 -14.88 -0.86 1.75
N ALA A 217 -14.77 -2.01 2.41
CA ALA A 217 -14.80 -2.10 3.87
C ALA A 217 -13.64 -1.29 4.49
N TYR A 218 -12.43 -1.40 3.95
CA TYR A 218 -11.31 -0.61 4.44
C TYR A 218 -11.47 0.89 4.19
N MET A 219 -11.96 1.30 3.02
CA MET A 219 -12.22 2.73 2.75
C MET A 219 -13.25 3.33 3.70
N ILE A 220 -14.30 2.56 4.04
CA ILE A 220 -15.39 3.02 4.92
C ILE A 220 -14.96 2.95 6.39
N PHE A 221 -14.41 1.84 6.85
CA PHE A 221 -14.12 1.62 8.25
C PHE A 221 -12.71 2.07 8.65
N GLY A 222 -11.68 1.67 7.90
CA GLY A 222 -10.27 1.99 8.17
C GLY A 222 -9.98 3.47 7.88
N ILE A 223 -10.01 3.86 6.63
CA ILE A 223 -9.76 5.24 6.16
C ILE A 223 -10.84 6.21 6.67
N GLY A 224 -12.07 5.73 6.87
CA GLY A 224 -13.18 6.57 7.28
C GLY A 224 -13.50 7.64 6.24
N LEU A 225 -13.47 7.27 4.95
CA LEU A 225 -13.76 8.17 3.84
C LEU A 225 -15.20 8.66 3.90
N ARG A 226 -15.41 9.98 3.86
CA ARG A 226 -16.70 10.64 3.88
C ARG A 226 -16.98 11.29 2.53
N LYS A 227 -18.26 11.50 2.22
CA LYS A 227 -18.68 12.21 0.99
C LYS A 227 -18.16 13.66 0.91
N THR A 228 -17.83 14.25 2.06
CA THR A 228 -17.30 15.62 2.17
C THR A 228 -15.78 15.69 2.16
N ASP A 229 -15.09 14.55 2.13
CA ASP A 229 -13.64 14.54 2.16
C ASP A 229 -13.06 14.88 0.78
N SER A 230 -11.99 15.66 0.81
CA SER A 230 -11.00 15.71 -0.24
C SER A 230 -9.88 14.74 0.14
N TYR A 231 -9.81 13.63 -0.57
CA TYR A 231 -8.96 12.50 -0.23
C TYR A 231 -7.71 12.44 -1.08
N TRP A 232 -6.58 12.17 -0.44
CA TRP A 232 -5.33 11.90 -1.11
C TRP A 232 -4.61 10.72 -0.48
N CYS A 233 -4.39 9.66 -1.26
CA CYS A 233 -3.46 8.60 -0.93
C CYS A 233 -2.17 8.82 -1.73
N MET A 234 -1.06 9.00 -1.04
CA MET A 234 0.23 9.33 -1.65
C MET A 234 0.99 8.09 -2.16
N ALA A 235 0.47 6.89 -1.89
CA ALA A 235 1.10 5.66 -2.37
C ALA A 235 1.01 5.54 -3.90
N ASP A 236 2.07 5.04 -4.52
CA ASP A 236 2.14 4.87 -5.97
C ASP A 236 1.24 3.72 -6.44
N PRO A 237 0.40 3.92 -7.49
CA PRO A 237 -0.45 2.88 -8.06
C PRO A 237 0.30 1.70 -8.68
N GLY A 238 1.61 1.78 -8.84
CA GLY A 238 2.47 0.66 -9.20
C GLY A 238 2.57 -0.43 -8.12
N TRP A 239 2.06 -0.15 -6.89
CA TRP A 239 2.03 -1.03 -5.74
C TRP A 239 0.61 -1.32 -5.25
N ALA A 240 0.45 -2.40 -4.47
CA ALA A 240 -0.86 -2.83 -3.97
C ALA A 240 -1.61 -1.71 -3.25
N TYR A 241 -0.99 -1.08 -2.24
CA TYR A 241 -1.67 -0.06 -1.44
C TYR A 241 -2.11 1.15 -2.30
N GLY A 242 -1.26 1.61 -3.22
CA GLY A 242 -1.60 2.69 -4.14
C GLY A 242 -2.71 2.31 -5.13
N LEU A 243 -2.61 1.15 -5.79
CA LEU A 243 -3.66 0.73 -6.72
C LEU A 243 -5.00 0.52 -6.00
N LEU A 244 -4.99 -0.18 -4.86
CA LEU A 244 -6.22 -0.52 -4.15
C LEU A 244 -6.87 0.71 -3.50
N TYR A 245 -6.07 1.61 -2.90
CA TYR A 245 -6.61 2.65 -2.02
C TYR A 245 -6.39 4.09 -2.52
N ALA A 246 -5.49 4.32 -3.51
CA ALA A 246 -5.45 5.60 -4.22
C ALA A 246 -6.28 5.59 -5.50
N VAL A 247 -6.58 4.43 -6.10
CA VAL A 247 -7.34 4.33 -7.34
C VAL A 247 -8.70 3.67 -7.11
N ILE A 248 -8.69 2.36 -6.81
CA ILE A 248 -9.92 1.54 -6.79
C ILE A 248 -10.87 2.01 -5.69
N GLY A 249 -10.38 2.14 -4.46
CA GLY A 249 -11.20 2.45 -3.29
C GLY A 249 -12.02 3.75 -3.41
N PRO A 250 -11.41 4.91 -3.71
CA PRO A 250 -12.19 6.14 -3.89
C PRO A 250 -13.14 6.05 -5.09
N LEU A 251 -12.72 5.50 -6.23
CA LEU A 251 -13.60 5.34 -7.40
C LEU A 251 -14.80 4.43 -7.09
N LEU A 252 -14.57 3.33 -6.38
CA LEU A 252 -15.62 2.40 -5.94
C LEU A 252 -16.69 3.10 -5.09
N LEU A 253 -16.31 4.08 -4.27
CA LEU A 253 -17.25 4.84 -3.42
C LEU A 253 -17.77 6.13 -4.09
N GLY A 254 -17.47 6.35 -5.37
CA GLY A 254 -17.86 7.55 -6.10
C GLY A 254 -17.27 8.84 -5.52
N ALA A 255 -16.08 8.72 -4.93
CA ALA A 255 -15.30 9.84 -4.43
C ALA A 255 -14.26 10.28 -5.48
N THR A 256 -13.77 11.50 -5.34
CA THR A 256 -12.66 12.01 -6.14
C THR A 256 -11.34 11.46 -5.59
N THR A 257 -10.52 10.87 -6.45
CA THR A 257 -9.12 10.59 -6.10
C THR A 257 -8.21 11.76 -6.50
N THR A 258 -7.08 11.87 -5.81
CA THR A 258 -6.04 12.87 -6.10
C THR A 258 -4.77 12.18 -6.54
N MET A 259 -4.16 12.63 -7.64
CA MET A 259 -2.85 12.20 -8.09
C MET A 259 -1.92 13.39 -8.28
N TYR A 260 -0.71 13.27 -7.77
CA TYR A 260 0.40 14.21 -7.99
C TYR A 260 1.53 13.49 -8.72
N GLU A 261 1.90 13.96 -9.90
CA GLU A 261 2.92 13.33 -10.76
C GLU A 261 4.35 13.54 -10.26
N GLY A 262 4.59 14.60 -9.51
CA GLY A 262 5.92 14.96 -9.03
C GLY A 262 6.44 14.09 -7.88
N GLY A 263 7.69 14.33 -7.51
CA GLY A 263 8.31 13.77 -6.29
C GLY A 263 7.69 14.38 -5.03
N PHE A 264 7.62 13.58 -3.96
CA PHE A 264 7.08 14.05 -2.69
C PHE A 264 8.16 14.78 -1.88
N THR A 265 7.96 16.07 -1.65
CA THR A 265 8.67 16.90 -0.67
C THR A 265 7.65 17.48 0.31
N ALA A 266 8.12 18.10 1.39
CA ALA A 266 7.23 18.75 2.33
C ALA A 266 6.47 19.92 1.67
N GLU A 267 7.14 20.67 0.80
CA GLU A 267 6.58 21.81 0.06
C GLU A 267 5.56 21.37 -0.98
N SER A 268 5.88 20.32 -1.77
CA SER A 268 4.93 19.78 -2.76
C SER A 268 3.70 19.20 -2.07
N THR A 269 3.88 18.53 -0.92
CA THR A 269 2.77 18.00 -0.13
C THR A 269 1.86 19.11 0.38
N LEU A 270 2.43 20.20 0.95
CA LEU A 270 1.66 21.36 1.39
C LEU A 270 0.90 22.00 0.21
N SER A 271 1.58 22.20 -0.93
CA SER A 271 0.97 22.79 -2.12
C SER A 271 -0.27 22.02 -2.59
N VAL A 272 -0.20 20.68 -2.63
CA VAL A 272 -1.35 19.84 -3.00
C VAL A 272 -2.46 19.91 -1.94
N VAL A 273 -2.09 19.85 -0.65
CA VAL A 273 -3.05 19.94 0.46
C VAL A 273 -3.82 21.27 0.40
N GLU A 274 -3.14 22.37 0.16
CA GLU A 274 -3.77 23.69 0.06
C GLU A 274 -4.62 23.85 -1.20
N LYS A 275 -4.05 23.49 -2.37
CA LYS A 275 -4.72 23.65 -3.67
C LYS A 275 -6.02 22.86 -3.77
N LEU A 276 -6.05 21.67 -3.17
CA LEU A 276 -7.20 20.76 -3.23
C LEU A 276 -7.97 20.65 -1.91
N SER A 277 -7.58 21.43 -0.89
CA SER A 277 -8.20 21.36 0.44
C SER A 277 -8.25 19.92 0.99
N ILE A 278 -7.14 19.20 0.84
CA ILE A 278 -7.06 17.82 1.33
C ILE A 278 -7.29 17.78 2.82
N ASN A 279 -8.24 16.95 3.27
CA ASN A 279 -8.56 16.77 4.68
C ASN A 279 -8.52 15.32 5.15
N ASN A 280 -8.32 14.36 4.24
CA ASN A 280 -8.11 12.95 4.55
C ASN A 280 -6.87 12.46 3.77
N LEU A 281 -5.78 12.20 4.50
CA LEU A 281 -4.48 11.87 3.93
C LEU A 281 -4.08 10.44 4.32
N ALA A 282 -3.72 9.63 3.32
CA ALA A 282 -3.13 8.30 3.53
C ALA A 282 -1.73 8.24 2.91
N ALA A 283 -0.73 7.87 3.71
CA ALA A 283 0.66 7.83 3.26
C ALA A 283 1.49 6.83 4.06
N ALA A 284 2.68 6.48 3.57
CA ALA A 284 3.64 5.69 4.34
C ALA A 284 4.27 6.53 5.48
N PRO A 285 4.80 5.90 6.55
CA PRO A 285 5.48 6.60 7.64
C PRO A 285 6.60 7.54 7.17
N THR A 286 7.28 7.19 6.08
CA THR A 286 8.34 8.00 5.47
C THR A 286 7.87 9.41 5.07
N VAL A 287 6.64 9.55 4.56
CA VAL A 287 6.07 10.86 4.23
C VAL A 287 5.86 11.69 5.50
N TYR A 288 5.34 11.09 6.56
CA TYR A 288 5.12 11.79 7.84
C TYR A 288 6.44 12.18 8.51
N ARG A 289 7.51 11.35 8.40
CA ARG A 289 8.87 11.74 8.83
C ARG A 289 9.39 12.95 8.06
N LEU A 290 9.18 12.99 6.76
CA LEU A 290 9.53 14.12 5.91
C LEU A 290 8.83 15.42 6.39
N LEU A 291 7.52 15.34 6.67
CA LEU A 291 6.74 16.47 7.19
C LEU A 291 7.19 16.88 8.60
N MET A 292 7.55 15.90 9.44
CA MET A 292 8.06 16.18 10.79
C MET A 292 9.41 16.91 10.77
N SER A 293 10.28 16.59 9.81
CA SER A 293 11.59 17.24 9.65
C SER A 293 11.52 18.58 8.91
N ALA A 294 10.36 18.96 8.36
CA ALA A 294 10.19 20.21 7.64
C ALA A 294 10.25 21.44 8.56
N ASP A 295 10.39 22.61 7.95
CA ASP A 295 10.45 23.89 8.66
C ASP A 295 9.18 24.17 9.47
N LYS A 296 9.34 24.95 10.55
CA LYS A 296 8.25 25.29 11.45
C LYS A 296 7.10 26.02 10.73
N GLU A 297 7.41 26.89 9.77
CA GLU A 297 6.41 27.64 9.00
C GLU A 297 5.52 26.70 8.18
N LEU A 298 6.11 25.71 7.50
CA LEU A 298 5.40 24.71 6.73
C LEU A 298 4.46 23.88 7.61
N LYS A 299 4.95 23.43 8.77
CA LYS A 299 4.13 22.68 9.74
C LYS A 299 2.93 23.49 10.24
N LEU A 300 3.14 24.80 10.49
CA LEU A 300 2.04 25.70 10.89
C LEU A 300 0.97 25.84 9.78
N LYS A 301 1.37 25.84 8.51
CA LYS A 301 0.42 25.89 7.38
C LYS A 301 -0.39 24.59 7.24
N LEU A 302 0.13 23.43 7.66
CA LEU A 302 -0.58 22.16 7.67
C LEU A 302 -1.50 21.98 8.89
N LYS A 303 -1.25 22.71 9.97
CA LYS A 303 -1.95 22.59 11.23
C LYS A 303 -3.47 22.79 11.06
N GLY A 304 -4.26 21.82 11.55
CA GLY A 304 -5.73 21.83 11.50
C GLY A 304 -6.34 21.62 10.11
N LYS A 305 -5.55 21.40 9.04
CA LYS A 305 -6.08 21.14 7.70
C LYS A 305 -6.57 19.71 7.51
N LEU A 306 -5.91 18.75 8.13
CA LEU A 306 -6.26 17.34 7.98
C LEU A 306 -7.25 16.91 9.07
N ARG A 307 -8.40 16.41 8.67
CA ARG A 307 -9.38 15.78 9.58
C ARG A 307 -8.82 14.47 10.15
N VAL A 308 -8.18 13.69 9.32
CA VAL A 308 -7.53 12.42 9.66
C VAL A 308 -6.31 12.16 8.77
N ALA A 309 -5.38 11.40 9.30
CA ALA A 309 -4.22 10.88 8.59
C ALA A 309 -4.04 9.38 8.90
N SER A 310 -3.80 8.59 7.86
CA SER A 310 -3.61 7.15 7.95
C SER A 310 -2.22 6.77 7.48
N SER A 311 -1.59 5.82 8.15
CA SER A 311 -0.30 5.27 7.76
C SER A 311 -0.38 3.77 7.53
N ALA A 312 0.29 3.26 6.49
CA ALA A 312 0.37 1.84 6.19
C ALA A 312 1.64 1.51 5.38
N GLY A 313 1.94 0.21 5.30
CA GLY A 313 3.05 -0.32 4.50
C GLY A 313 4.33 -0.56 5.28
N GLU A 314 4.57 0.20 6.33
CA GLU A 314 5.62 0.02 7.33
C GLU A 314 5.02 0.28 8.72
N PRO A 315 5.59 -0.27 9.80
CA PRO A 315 5.12 0.05 11.15
C PRO A 315 5.27 1.54 11.47
N LEU A 316 4.24 2.12 12.06
CA LEU A 316 4.23 3.53 12.43
C LEU A 316 4.86 3.72 13.83
N ASN A 317 5.95 4.47 13.89
CA ASN A 317 6.56 4.83 15.16
C ASN A 317 5.57 5.68 16.00
N PRO A 318 5.35 5.35 17.29
CA PRO A 318 4.47 6.10 18.17
C PRO A 318 4.79 7.59 18.29
N GLU A 319 6.05 7.98 18.07
CA GLU A 319 6.47 9.37 18.07
C GLU A 319 5.83 10.18 16.95
N LEU A 320 5.72 9.62 15.74
CA LEU A 320 5.03 10.27 14.61
C LEU A 320 3.57 10.56 14.93
N SER A 321 2.88 9.62 15.60
CA SER A 321 1.49 9.83 16.03
C SER A 321 1.38 10.95 17.07
N ARG A 322 2.32 10.99 18.05
CA ARG A 322 2.37 12.08 19.05
C ARG A 322 2.67 13.43 18.41
N TRP A 323 3.62 13.46 17.46
CA TRP A 323 3.96 14.66 16.72
C TRP A 323 2.77 15.19 15.91
N ALA A 324 2.08 14.32 15.15
CA ALA A 324 0.95 14.71 14.32
C ALA A 324 -0.20 15.29 15.16
N GLU A 325 -0.50 14.70 16.32
CA GLU A 325 -1.50 15.27 17.23
C GLU A 325 -1.08 16.63 17.80
N LYS A 326 0.19 16.79 18.19
CA LYS A 326 0.69 18.00 18.83
C LYS A 326 0.90 19.14 17.82
N GLU A 327 1.56 18.86 16.69
CA GLU A 327 2.01 19.89 15.75
C GLU A 327 1.01 20.12 14.61
N LEU A 328 0.30 19.08 14.15
CA LEU A 328 -0.67 19.17 13.06
C LEU A 328 -2.12 19.19 13.54
N GLU A 329 -2.39 18.91 14.84
CA GLU A 329 -3.73 18.74 15.40
C GLU A 329 -4.54 17.65 14.64
N THR A 330 -3.85 16.59 14.21
CA THR A 330 -4.42 15.54 13.35
C THR A 330 -4.18 14.16 13.97
N PRO A 331 -5.22 13.30 14.09
CA PRO A 331 -5.01 11.91 14.47
C PRO A 331 -4.30 11.16 13.34
N LEU A 332 -3.08 10.71 13.58
CA LEU A 332 -2.30 9.84 12.69
C LEU A 332 -2.30 8.43 13.23
N CYS A 333 -2.89 7.51 12.47
CA CYS A 333 -3.17 6.15 12.87
C CYS A 333 -2.50 5.12 11.96
N ASP A 334 -1.97 4.06 12.58
CA ASP A 334 -1.38 2.93 11.87
C ASP A 334 -2.44 1.93 11.42
N HIS A 335 -2.24 1.41 10.21
CA HIS A 335 -3.04 0.37 9.59
C HIS A 335 -2.13 -0.71 9.02
N TYR A 336 -2.52 -1.97 9.18
CA TYR A 336 -1.74 -3.11 8.75
C TYR A 336 -2.50 -3.97 7.73
N GLY A 337 -1.75 -4.43 6.74
CA GLY A 337 -2.20 -5.38 5.73
C GLY A 337 -1.06 -5.88 4.86
N GLN A 338 -1.38 -6.82 3.99
CA GLN A 338 -0.46 -7.36 3.00
C GLN A 338 -1.10 -7.35 1.62
N SER A 339 -0.27 -7.46 0.57
CA SER A 339 -0.78 -7.54 -0.80
C SER A 339 -1.75 -8.70 -0.99
N GLU A 340 -1.55 -9.79 -0.27
CA GLU A 340 -2.31 -11.02 -0.38
C GLU A 340 -3.78 -10.87 0.04
N PHE A 341 -4.06 -10.09 1.06
CA PHE A 341 -5.41 -10.01 1.67
C PHE A 341 -5.93 -8.60 1.90
N GLY A 342 -5.19 -7.59 1.45
CA GLY A 342 -5.54 -6.20 1.70
C GLY A 342 -5.29 -5.78 3.15
N MET A 343 -6.13 -4.87 3.68
CA MET A 343 -5.97 -4.33 5.03
C MET A 343 -6.79 -5.13 6.03
N THR A 344 -6.15 -5.56 7.11
CA THR A 344 -6.72 -6.49 8.09
C THR A 344 -6.85 -5.89 9.48
N LEU A 345 -5.92 -5.01 9.88
CA LEU A 345 -5.97 -4.29 11.14
C LEU A 345 -5.98 -2.78 10.87
N ALA A 346 -6.71 -2.03 11.68
CA ALA A 346 -6.70 -0.57 11.61
C ALA A 346 -7.03 0.08 12.95
N ASN A 347 -6.42 1.23 13.22
CA ASN A 347 -6.98 2.20 14.14
C ASN A 347 -8.04 3.01 13.37
N HIS A 348 -9.24 2.48 13.31
CA HIS A 348 -10.31 2.88 12.41
C HIS A 348 -10.72 4.35 12.54
N HIS A 349 -10.64 5.12 11.45
CA HIS A 349 -11.17 6.49 11.40
C HIS A 349 -12.69 6.54 11.12
N GLY A 350 -13.25 5.46 10.59
CA GLY A 350 -14.69 5.36 10.28
C GLY A 350 -15.56 4.83 11.40
N LEU A 351 -14.97 4.28 12.47
CA LEU A 351 -15.67 3.66 13.59
C LEU A 351 -15.26 4.30 14.92
N ILE A 352 -16.18 4.32 15.89
CA ILE A 352 -15.88 4.84 17.25
C ILE A 352 -15.24 3.74 18.08
N HIS A 353 -13.97 3.93 18.42
CA HIS A 353 -13.23 3.17 19.41
C HIS A 353 -12.09 4.04 19.98
N LYS A 354 -11.44 3.59 21.05
CA LYS A 354 -10.22 4.22 21.56
C LYS A 354 -9.07 3.92 20.59
N GLN A 355 -8.47 4.92 19.99
CA GLN A 355 -7.25 4.72 19.19
C GLN A 355 -6.05 4.47 20.10
N LYS A 356 -5.19 3.52 19.75
CA LYS A 356 -4.05 3.12 20.58
C LYS A 356 -2.74 3.29 19.82
N LYS A 357 -1.97 4.31 20.21
CA LYS A 357 -0.69 4.65 19.57
C LYS A 357 0.30 3.48 19.66
N GLY A 358 1.03 3.25 18.57
CA GLY A 358 1.99 2.15 18.48
C GLY A 358 1.35 0.79 18.18
N SER A 359 0.01 0.71 18.13
CA SER A 359 -0.66 -0.51 17.67
C SER A 359 -1.02 -0.40 16.19
N ALA A 360 -1.00 -1.53 15.49
CA ALA A 360 -1.60 -1.67 14.15
C ALA A 360 -3.14 -1.59 14.18
N GLY A 361 -3.74 -1.50 15.36
CA GLY A 361 -5.18 -1.33 15.59
C GLY A 361 -5.93 -2.62 15.93
N LEU A 362 -7.21 -2.60 15.63
CA LEU A 362 -8.17 -3.69 15.81
C LEU A 362 -8.46 -4.37 14.47
N PRO A 363 -8.92 -5.63 14.44
CA PRO A 363 -9.33 -6.31 13.22
C PRO A 363 -10.39 -5.52 12.43
N MET A 364 -10.33 -5.62 11.11
CA MET A 364 -11.40 -5.12 10.25
C MET A 364 -12.69 -5.89 10.51
N PRO A 365 -13.87 -5.25 10.58
CA PRO A 365 -15.14 -5.98 10.57
C PRO A 365 -15.18 -6.95 9.38
N GLY A 366 -15.50 -8.22 9.65
CA GLY A 366 -15.46 -9.30 8.66
C GLY A 366 -14.10 -10.00 8.51
N MET A 367 -13.16 -9.75 9.43
CA MET A 367 -11.86 -10.44 9.52
C MET A 367 -11.65 -11.00 10.92
N THR A 368 -11.44 -12.29 11.06
CA THR A 368 -11.05 -12.95 12.31
C THR A 368 -9.56 -13.22 12.29
N VAL A 369 -8.86 -12.63 13.26
CA VAL A 369 -7.39 -12.62 13.33
C VAL A 369 -6.96 -13.10 14.71
N ASP A 370 -5.89 -13.90 14.77
CA ASP A 370 -5.29 -14.29 16.03
C ASP A 370 -3.75 -14.40 15.95
N ILE A 371 -3.13 -14.61 17.10
CA ILE A 371 -1.69 -14.83 17.23
C ILE A 371 -1.46 -16.31 17.51
N LEU A 372 -0.70 -16.97 16.63
CA LEU A 372 -0.45 -18.41 16.72
C LEU A 372 0.99 -18.75 17.13
N ASP A 373 1.13 -19.89 17.80
CA ASP A 373 2.42 -20.54 18.05
C ASP A 373 2.95 -21.26 16.80
N LYS A 374 4.03 -22.03 16.94
CA LYS A 374 4.65 -22.80 15.85
C LYS A 374 3.81 -23.99 15.40
N GLU A 375 2.96 -24.49 16.26
CA GLU A 375 2.03 -25.60 16.06
C GLU A 375 0.67 -25.12 15.50
N ASN A 376 0.52 -23.80 15.25
CA ASN A 376 -0.69 -23.11 14.81
C ASN A 376 -1.84 -23.10 15.84
N ASN A 377 -1.52 -23.14 17.13
CA ASN A 377 -2.49 -22.94 18.19
C ASN A 377 -2.55 -21.46 18.64
N PRO A 378 -3.74 -20.93 18.97
CA PRO A 378 -3.87 -19.57 19.49
C PRO A 378 -3.11 -19.35 20.79
N LEU A 379 -2.34 -18.27 20.85
CA LEU A 379 -1.57 -17.87 22.01
C LEU A 379 -2.38 -16.99 22.97
N PRO A 380 -2.11 -17.05 24.28
CA PRO A 380 -2.67 -16.11 25.25
C PRO A 380 -2.27 -14.66 24.93
N THR A 381 -3.11 -13.71 25.33
CA THR A 381 -2.81 -12.27 25.23
C THR A 381 -1.46 -11.91 25.86
N GLY A 382 -0.72 -11.02 25.22
CA GLY A 382 0.60 -10.56 25.66
C GLY A 382 1.76 -11.47 25.22
N LYS A 383 1.50 -12.57 24.53
CA LYS A 383 2.56 -13.44 23.97
C LYS A 383 2.82 -13.11 22.51
N PRO A 384 4.08 -12.99 22.10
CA PRO A 384 4.43 -12.81 20.68
C PRO A 384 4.28 -14.11 19.90
N GLY A 385 3.70 -14.05 18.71
CA GLY A 385 3.54 -15.18 17.80
C GLY A 385 3.24 -14.72 16.38
N ASN A 386 2.98 -15.65 15.47
CA ASN A 386 2.65 -15.35 14.09
C ASN A 386 1.23 -14.79 14.00
N LEU A 387 1.07 -13.63 13.38
CA LEU A 387 -0.26 -13.12 13.04
C LEU A 387 -0.87 -14.04 11.97
N ALA A 388 -2.08 -14.53 12.23
CA ALA A 388 -2.80 -15.40 11.33
C ALA A 388 -4.26 -14.97 11.14
N ILE A 389 -4.80 -15.26 9.97
CA ILE A 389 -6.19 -14.96 9.61
C ILE A 389 -6.95 -16.29 9.53
N ASN A 390 -8.04 -16.43 10.28
CA ASN A 390 -8.94 -17.56 10.18
C ASN A 390 -9.79 -17.43 8.90
N ILE A 391 -9.57 -18.29 7.93
CA ILE A 391 -10.15 -18.17 6.58
C ILE A 391 -11.67 -18.37 6.62
N SER A 392 -12.16 -19.41 7.31
CA SER A 392 -13.59 -19.72 7.35
C SER A 392 -14.44 -18.69 8.10
N GLU A 393 -13.81 -17.94 9.03
CA GLU A 393 -14.47 -16.90 9.81
C GLU A 393 -14.22 -15.49 9.27
N SER A 394 -13.51 -15.37 8.15
CA SER A 394 -13.14 -14.09 7.55
C SER A 394 -13.79 -13.90 6.19
N PRO A 395 -15.06 -13.51 6.11
CA PRO A 395 -15.77 -13.36 4.83
C PRO A 395 -15.17 -12.28 3.91
N LEU A 396 -14.27 -11.44 4.39
CA LEU A 396 -13.51 -10.47 3.58
C LEU A 396 -12.13 -10.99 3.15
N PHE A 397 -11.75 -12.21 3.55
CA PHE A 397 -10.49 -12.81 3.12
C PHE A 397 -10.64 -13.46 1.74
N MET A 398 -9.99 -12.88 0.72
CA MET A 398 -10.18 -13.25 -0.69
C MET A 398 -8.98 -13.97 -1.33
N PHE A 399 -7.84 -14.07 -0.61
CA PHE A 399 -6.66 -14.74 -1.13
C PHE A 399 -6.86 -16.26 -1.13
N LYS A 400 -6.62 -16.90 -2.28
CA LYS A 400 -6.72 -18.37 -2.42
C LYS A 400 -5.35 -19.02 -2.57
N SER A 401 -4.53 -18.45 -3.42
CA SER A 401 -3.17 -18.95 -3.69
C SER A 401 -2.39 -17.89 -4.45
N TYR A 402 -1.07 -18.03 -4.44
CA TYR A 402 -0.26 -17.31 -5.41
C TYR A 402 -0.48 -17.88 -6.80
N GLY A 403 -0.53 -17.02 -7.80
CA GLY A 403 -0.40 -17.40 -9.19
C GLY A 403 1.02 -17.88 -9.51
N TYR A 404 1.16 -18.55 -10.65
CA TYR A 404 2.48 -18.85 -11.22
C TYR A 404 3.37 -19.77 -10.37
N GLY A 405 2.77 -20.73 -9.65
CA GLY A 405 3.48 -21.86 -9.04
C GLY A 405 4.11 -21.64 -7.67
N ALA A 406 3.83 -20.53 -7.01
CA ALA A 406 4.32 -20.31 -5.65
C ALA A 406 3.50 -21.07 -4.58
N THR A 407 4.17 -21.53 -3.51
CA THR A 407 3.52 -22.24 -2.40
C THR A 407 2.58 -21.32 -1.60
N SER A 408 1.41 -21.85 -1.25
CA SER A 408 0.44 -21.15 -0.42
C SER A 408 0.87 -21.07 1.05
N PRO A 409 0.71 -19.93 1.73
CA PRO A 409 0.94 -19.79 3.16
C PRO A 409 -0.28 -20.25 4.00
N ILE A 410 -1.23 -20.91 3.40
CA ILE A 410 -2.44 -21.42 4.06
C ILE A 410 -2.14 -22.80 4.68
N GLN A 411 -2.40 -22.94 5.98
CA GLN A 411 -2.24 -24.17 6.75
C GLN A 411 -3.44 -24.32 7.73
N ASN A 412 -4.09 -25.48 7.74
CA ASN A 412 -5.16 -25.81 8.70
C ASN A 412 -6.21 -24.69 8.88
N ASN A 413 -6.74 -24.14 7.76
CA ASN A 413 -7.70 -23.03 7.77
C ASN A 413 -7.15 -21.65 8.25
N TRP A 414 -5.83 -21.55 8.47
CA TRP A 414 -5.16 -20.31 8.81
C TRP A 414 -4.28 -19.83 7.65
N TYR A 415 -4.38 -18.53 7.35
CA TYR A 415 -3.37 -17.85 6.55
C TYR A 415 -2.29 -17.30 7.49
N LEU A 416 -1.05 -17.76 7.35
CA LEU A 416 0.09 -17.32 8.16
C LEU A 416 0.76 -16.12 7.49
N SER A 417 0.72 -14.96 8.14
CA SER A 417 1.24 -13.70 7.57
C SER A 417 2.76 -13.66 7.47
N GLY A 418 3.47 -14.45 8.27
CA GLY A 418 4.92 -14.35 8.45
C GLY A 418 5.35 -13.10 9.23
N ASP A 419 4.41 -12.39 9.85
CA ASP A 419 4.69 -11.27 10.75
C ASP A 419 4.44 -11.67 12.19
N THR A 420 5.39 -11.36 13.08
CA THR A 420 5.25 -11.57 14.52
C THR A 420 4.56 -10.36 15.14
N MET A 421 3.49 -10.61 15.87
CA MET A 421 2.73 -9.59 16.61
C MET A 421 2.39 -10.03 18.03
N ILE A 422 1.94 -9.09 18.84
CA ILE A 422 1.39 -9.31 20.18
C ILE A 422 -0.03 -8.75 20.20
N LYS A 423 -0.98 -9.53 20.74
CA LYS A 423 -2.35 -9.07 21.01
C LYS A 423 -2.46 -8.70 22.48
N ASP A 424 -2.95 -7.51 22.80
CA ASP A 424 -3.17 -7.09 24.17
C ASP A 424 -4.57 -7.49 24.71
N LYS A 425 -4.80 -7.19 25.99
CA LYS A 425 -6.07 -7.52 26.67
C LYS A 425 -7.29 -6.75 26.13
N GLU A 426 -7.07 -5.65 25.43
CA GLU A 426 -8.13 -4.84 24.79
C GLU A 426 -8.37 -5.26 23.33
N GLY A 427 -7.61 -6.25 22.82
CA GLY A 427 -7.72 -6.79 21.46
C GLY A 427 -6.91 -6.02 20.40
N TYR A 428 -6.02 -5.11 20.79
CA TYR A 428 -5.13 -4.40 19.87
C TYR A 428 -3.89 -5.22 19.55
N TYR A 429 -3.43 -5.12 18.30
CA TYR A 429 -2.27 -5.83 17.80
C TYR A 429 -1.08 -4.89 17.67
N PHE A 430 0.09 -5.35 18.13
CA PHE A 430 1.35 -4.62 18.09
C PHE A 430 2.35 -5.39 17.24
N PHE A 431 2.91 -4.72 16.24
CA PHE A 431 3.92 -5.31 15.38
C PHE A 431 5.26 -5.43 16.13
N VAL A 432 5.89 -6.61 16.06
CA VAL A 432 7.19 -6.90 16.67
C VAL A 432 8.29 -7.00 15.61
N GLY A 433 7.99 -7.64 14.48
CA GLY A 433 8.91 -7.82 13.38
C GLY A 433 8.45 -8.89 12.43
N ARG A 434 9.19 -9.07 11.33
CA ARG A 434 9.03 -10.26 10.49
C ARG A 434 9.46 -11.48 11.28
N SER A 435 8.79 -12.61 11.08
CA SER A 435 9.12 -13.85 11.80
C SER A 435 10.55 -14.33 11.51
N ASP A 436 11.06 -14.01 10.31
CA ASP A 436 12.42 -14.28 9.84
C ASP A 436 13.47 -13.23 10.25
N ASP A 437 13.02 -12.07 10.79
CA ASP A 437 13.88 -10.98 11.27
C ASP A 437 13.97 -10.89 12.80
N ILE A 438 13.19 -11.69 13.54
CA ILE A 438 13.24 -11.70 15.00
C ILE A 438 14.61 -12.17 15.48
N ILE A 439 15.26 -11.32 16.28
CA ILE A 439 16.62 -11.58 16.80
C ILE A 439 16.51 -12.47 18.03
N THR A 440 17.23 -13.58 18.03
CA THR A 440 17.31 -14.50 19.17
C THR A 440 18.63 -14.32 19.89
N SER A 441 18.62 -13.53 20.98
CA SER A 441 19.83 -13.21 21.76
C SER A 441 19.72 -13.72 23.19
N SER A 442 20.64 -14.63 23.58
CA SER A 442 20.66 -15.23 24.95
C SER A 442 19.30 -15.75 25.41
N GLY A 443 18.52 -16.38 24.50
CA GLY A 443 17.18 -16.89 24.78
C GLY A 443 16.05 -15.85 24.74
N TYR A 444 16.36 -14.57 24.59
CA TYR A 444 15.35 -13.52 24.39
C TYR A 444 15.01 -13.37 22.92
N ARG A 445 13.72 -13.18 22.61
CA ARG A 445 13.24 -12.82 21.28
C ARG A 445 13.06 -11.30 21.22
N ILE A 446 13.88 -10.64 20.43
CA ILE A 446 13.94 -9.18 20.32
C ILE A 446 13.40 -8.78 18.95
N GLY A 447 12.36 -7.96 18.94
CA GLY A 447 11.83 -7.36 17.72
C GLY A 447 12.74 -6.24 17.22
N PRO A 448 13.23 -6.31 15.96
CA PRO A 448 14.00 -5.22 15.39
C PRO A 448 13.31 -3.87 15.48
N PHE A 449 12.01 -3.85 15.26
CA PHE A 449 11.20 -2.63 15.26
C PHE A 449 11.21 -1.89 16.61
N ASP A 450 11.21 -2.60 17.73
CA ASP A 450 11.26 -1.96 19.06
C ASP A 450 12.56 -1.20 19.24
N VAL A 451 13.68 -1.81 18.82
CA VAL A 451 15.00 -1.21 18.93
C VAL A 451 15.16 -0.04 17.96
N GLU A 452 14.69 -0.20 16.71
CA GLU A 452 14.66 0.86 15.70
C GLU A 452 13.85 2.06 16.20
N SER A 453 12.67 1.80 16.76
CA SER A 453 11.80 2.86 17.32
C SER A 453 12.48 3.62 18.46
N ALA A 454 13.16 2.93 19.36
CA ALA A 454 13.89 3.58 20.44
C ALA A 454 15.08 4.41 19.91
N LEU A 455 15.80 3.90 18.91
CA LEU A 455 16.89 4.65 18.29
C LEU A 455 16.41 5.93 17.60
N ILE A 456 15.28 5.87 16.88
CA ILE A 456 14.70 7.03 16.15
C ILE A 456 14.19 8.12 17.13
N GLU A 457 13.84 7.77 18.36
CA GLU A 457 13.50 8.77 19.39
C GLU A 457 14.71 9.65 19.81
N HIS A 458 15.94 9.21 19.51
CA HIS A 458 17.15 9.95 19.87
C HIS A 458 17.43 11.07 18.87
N LYS A 459 17.68 12.30 19.37
CA LYS A 459 17.89 13.53 18.58
C LYS A 459 18.94 13.44 17.48
N ALA A 460 19.92 12.56 17.61
CA ALA A 460 20.99 12.38 16.62
C ALA A 460 20.61 11.42 15.49
N VAL A 461 19.45 10.74 15.52
CA VAL A 461 19.08 9.66 14.61
C VAL A 461 17.97 10.10 13.67
N THR A 462 18.20 9.98 12.36
CA THR A 462 17.17 10.18 11.33
C THR A 462 16.47 8.87 10.99
N GLU A 463 17.26 7.81 10.77
CA GLU A 463 16.77 6.47 10.44
C GLU A 463 17.61 5.42 11.15
N ALA A 464 17.00 4.28 11.45
CA ALA A 464 17.70 3.13 11.98
C ALA A 464 17.15 1.83 11.40
N ALA A 465 18.03 0.86 11.19
CA ALA A 465 17.67 -0.51 10.86
C ALA A 465 18.44 -1.46 11.76
N VAL A 466 17.78 -2.52 12.24
CA VAL A 466 18.34 -3.45 13.21
C VAL A 466 18.26 -4.87 12.68
N ILE A 467 19.34 -5.62 12.88
CA ILE A 467 19.45 -7.04 12.48
C ILE A 467 20.03 -7.87 13.63
N GLY A 468 19.77 -9.18 13.59
CA GLY A 468 20.55 -10.16 14.32
C GLY A 468 21.87 -10.42 13.59
N LYS A 469 22.99 -10.28 14.30
CA LYS A 469 24.31 -10.71 13.84
C LYS A 469 24.69 -11.97 14.60
N PRO A 470 25.08 -13.07 13.93
CA PRO A 470 25.50 -14.30 14.59
C PRO A 470 26.58 -14.04 15.65
N ASP A 471 26.43 -14.67 16.81
CA ASP A 471 27.36 -14.57 17.93
C ASP A 471 27.50 -15.93 18.63
N PRO A 472 28.74 -16.39 18.90
CA PRO A 472 28.99 -17.73 19.44
C PRO A 472 28.46 -17.95 20.87
N GLU A 473 28.35 -16.89 21.68
CA GLU A 473 27.87 -17.00 23.06
C GLU A 473 26.36 -16.75 23.21
N ARG A 474 25.79 -15.91 22.31
CA ARG A 474 24.43 -15.40 22.45
C ARG A 474 23.47 -15.87 21.37
N THR A 475 23.93 -16.73 20.48
CA THR A 475 23.28 -17.09 19.22
C THR A 475 23.31 -15.91 18.25
N GLU A 476 22.77 -14.75 18.66
CA GLU A 476 22.84 -13.49 17.92
C GLU A 476 23.05 -12.32 18.88
N ILE A 477 23.68 -11.26 18.38
CA ILE A 477 23.67 -9.94 19.00
C ILE A 477 22.82 -8.96 18.19
N VAL A 478 22.27 -7.98 18.86
CA VAL A 478 21.58 -6.87 18.22
C VAL A 478 22.60 -5.94 17.58
N LYS A 479 22.60 -5.81 16.25
CA LYS A 479 23.39 -4.84 15.49
C LYS A 479 22.48 -3.80 14.87
N ALA A 480 22.79 -2.51 15.11
CA ALA A 480 22.08 -1.38 14.55
C ALA A 480 22.88 -0.69 13.44
N PHE A 481 22.22 -0.33 12.35
CA PHE A 481 22.69 0.59 11.33
C PHE A 481 21.92 1.91 11.49
N VAL A 482 22.64 3.02 11.63
CA VAL A 482 22.07 4.31 11.99
C VAL A 482 22.45 5.37 10.95
N VAL A 483 21.45 6.09 10.45
CA VAL A 483 21.62 7.30 9.66
C VAL A 483 21.50 8.48 10.60
N LEU A 484 22.54 9.32 10.63
CA LEU A 484 22.59 10.46 11.53
C LEU A 484 21.79 11.66 11.02
N GLN A 485 21.24 12.43 11.95
CA GLN A 485 20.62 13.71 11.69
C GLN A 485 21.71 14.72 11.28
N LYS A 486 21.36 15.62 10.37
CA LYS A 486 22.25 16.72 9.94
C LYS A 486 22.80 17.50 11.14
N GLY A 487 24.12 17.67 11.19
CA GLY A 487 24.82 18.33 12.31
C GLY A 487 25.39 17.39 13.36
N TYR A 488 25.14 16.08 13.26
CA TYR A 488 25.79 15.06 14.09
C TYR A 488 26.88 14.33 13.29
N SER A 489 27.92 13.91 13.98
CA SER A 489 29.04 13.15 13.40
C SER A 489 29.21 11.81 14.10
N ALA A 490 29.64 10.81 13.35
CA ALA A 490 29.95 9.48 13.88
C ALA A 490 31.09 9.55 14.91
N SER A 491 30.91 8.95 16.07
CA SER A 491 31.93 8.85 17.11
C SER A 491 31.65 7.69 18.06
N ASP A 492 32.69 7.16 18.72
CA ASP A 492 32.54 6.11 19.73
C ASP A 492 31.69 6.58 20.92
N SER A 493 31.81 7.86 21.29
CA SER A 493 30.98 8.44 22.36
C SER A 493 29.50 8.42 22.00
N LEU A 494 29.13 8.70 20.75
CA LEU A 494 27.74 8.62 20.28
C LEU A 494 27.24 7.18 20.23
N ILE A 495 28.09 6.20 19.88
CA ILE A 495 27.73 4.77 19.96
C ILE A 495 27.32 4.42 21.39
N VAL A 496 28.14 4.76 22.38
CA VAL A 496 27.86 4.50 23.79
C VAL A 496 26.60 5.23 24.27
N GLU A 497 26.39 6.48 23.82
CA GLU A 497 25.19 7.25 24.12
C GLU A 497 23.93 6.54 23.58
N LEU A 498 23.93 6.10 22.34
CA LEU A 498 22.81 5.39 21.71
C LEU A 498 22.53 4.04 22.36
N GLN A 499 23.57 3.26 22.68
CA GLN A 499 23.45 2.00 23.39
C GLN A 499 22.81 2.19 24.76
N ASN A 500 23.26 3.17 25.52
CA ASN A 500 22.72 3.48 26.84
C ASN A 500 21.29 4.03 26.74
N TYR A 501 20.99 4.83 25.72
CA TYR A 501 19.66 5.33 25.48
C TYR A 501 18.66 4.20 25.26
N VAL A 502 18.97 3.26 24.33
CA VAL A 502 18.11 2.11 24.06
C VAL A 502 18.00 1.19 25.28
N ARG A 503 19.12 0.93 25.99
CA ARG A 503 19.14 0.12 27.22
C ARG A 503 18.18 0.68 28.29
N LYS A 504 18.20 1.99 28.48
CA LYS A 504 17.32 2.67 29.44
C LYS A 504 15.86 2.70 28.97
N ARG A 505 15.65 2.84 27.66
CA ARG A 505 14.32 3.00 27.07
C ARG A 505 13.56 1.68 26.95
N LEU A 506 14.25 0.58 26.61
CA LEU A 506 13.66 -0.75 26.42
C LEU A 506 14.07 -1.72 27.54
N SER A 507 15.30 -2.25 27.46
CA SER A 507 15.78 -3.21 28.44
C SER A 507 17.29 -3.52 28.26
N ALA A 508 17.89 -4.14 29.28
CA ALA A 508 19.30 -4.52 29.27
C ALA A 508 19.66 -5.64 28.26
N HIS A 509 18.68 -6.35 27.70
CA HIS A 509 18.93 -7.38 26.69
C HIS A 509 18.63 -6.93 25.26
N ALA A 510 17.84 -5.87 25.05
CA ALA A 510 17.41 -5.40 23.74
C ALA A 510 18.29 -4.29 23.13
N PHE A 511 19.28 -3.74 23.86
CA PHE A 511 20.12 -2.67 23.31
C PHE A 511 21.10 -3.21 22.25
N PRO A 512 21.41 -2.41 21.21
CA PRO A 512 22.37 -2.82 20.19
C PRO A 512 23.79 -2.95 20.77
N ARG A 513 24.41 -4.09 20.54
CA ARG A 513 25.81 -4.31 20.97
C ARG A 513 26.81 -3.80 19.95
N GLU A 514 26.39 -3.73 18.71
CA GLU A 514 27.11 -3.04 17.64
C GLU A 514 26.24 -1.94 17.05
N VAL A 515 26.85 -0.79 16.76
CA VAL A 515 26.24 0.33 16.03
C VAL A 515 27.16 0.73 14.91
N SER A 516 26.65 0.74 13.69
CA SER A 516 27.37 1.19 12.49
C SER A 516 26.65 2.41 11.92
N PHE A 517 27.39 3.50 11.70
CA PHE A 517 26.84 4.66 11.01
C PHE A 517 26.97 4.49 9.51
N ILE A 518 25.90 4.82 8.78
CA ILE A 518 25.83 4.73 7.32
C ILE A 518 25.11 5.97 6.77
N ASP A 519 25.43 6.33 5.52
CA ASP A 519 24.82 7.51 4.88
C ASP A 519 23.34 7.27 4.55
N GLU A 520 23.00 6.06 4.11
CA GLU A 520 21.62 5.67 3.79
C GLU A 520 21.36 4.18 4.05
N LEU A 521 20.12 3.85 4.40
CA LEU A 521 19.66 2.47 4.51
C LEU A 521 19.33 1.89 3.13
N PRO A 522 19.72 0.62 2.84
CA PRO A 522 19.28 -0.04 1.63
C PRO A 522 17.76 -0.27 1.70
N LYS A 523 17.05 0.25 0.69
CA LYS A 523 15.58 0.19 0.62
C LYS A 523 15.11 -0.41 -0.69
N THR A 524 13.96 -1.06 -0.63
CA THR A 524 13.21 -1.39 -1.85
C THR A 524 12.71 -0.11 -2.51
N PRO A 525 12.32 -0.17 -3.79
CA PRO A 525 11.68 0.98 -4.44
C PRO A 525 10.40 1.48 -3.73
N SER A 526 9.77 0.64 -2.91
CA SER A 526 8.62 1.02 -2.07
C SER A 526 9.01 1.64 -0.71
N GLY A 527 10.30 1.85 -0.44
CA GLY A 527 10.80 2.46 0.81
C GLY A 527 11.12 1.47 1.93
N LYS A 528 10.84 0.17 1.77
CA LYS A 528 11.07 -0.85 2.82
C LYS A 528 12.55 -1.19 2.95
N VAL A 529 13.06 -1.22 4.18
CA VAL A 529 14.46 -1.60 4.46
C VAL A 529 14.73 -3.05 4.06
N GLN A 530 15.80 -3.24 3.30
CA GLN A 530 16.29 -4.56 2.85
C GLN A 530 17.32 -5.11 3.84
N ARG A 531 16.84 -5.70 4.97
CA ARG A 531 17.72 -6.18 6.04
C ARG A 531 18.68 -7.28 5.59
N PHE A 532 18.33 -8.07 4.57
CA PHE A 532 19.23 -9.08 4.03
C PHE A 532 20.54 -8.48 3.48
N LEU A 533 20.48 -7.29 2.86
CA LEU A 533 21.68 -6.58 2.40
C LEU A 533 22.52 -6.01 3.56
N LEU A 534 21.89 -5.78 4.72
CA LEU A 534 22.61 -5.35 5.92
C LEU A 534 23.29 -6.52 6.64
N ARG A 535 22.78 -7.76 6.47
CA ARG A 535 23.40 -8.96 7.03
C ARG A 535 24.70 -9.36 6.32
N GLU A 536 24.89 -8.89 5.09
CA GLU A 536 26.13 -9.10 4.31
C GLU A 536 27.23 -8.07 4.65
N LYS A 537 26.90 -7.01 5.43
CA LYS A 537 27.83 -5.97 5.91
C LYS A 537 28.24 -6.25 7.36
#